data_5c21fa962585bcb4e81d671e8a807060
#
_entry.id   5c21fa962585bcb4e81d671e8a807060
#
_cell.length_a   1.000
_cell.length_b   1.000
_cell.length_c   1.000
_cell.angle_alpha   90.00
_cell.angle_beta   90.00
_cell.angle_gamma   90.00
#
_symmetry.space_group_name_H-M   'P 1'
#
loop_
_entity.id
_entity.type
_entity.pdbx_description
1 polymer ?
#
loop_
_entity_poly.entity_id
_entity_poly.type
_entity_poly.pdbx_seq_one_letter_code
_entity_poly.pdbx_strand_id
1 'polypeptide(L)'
;MIAAALMAVSVILPLVGNGFNLGIDFRGGSEFVVSKASHTESSTGEKIVKENVPDASDVHVTHIAPGTVRAQMSKLSDEETLKVKKALQDAYGVSENDVTSSYVGPTWGADVTRQALWGLVAFVIFALIGMAFYFRTWKMSVASIAGLFFTVVVTVGIYAALGFEITPSAIIGFLTILSYS
;
A
#
# COMPACT_ATOMS: atom_id res chain seq x y z
N MET A 1 -22.06 -7.67 19.68
CA MET A 1 -20.82 -8.07 20.36
C MET A 1 -19.72 -8.45 19.37
N ILE A 2 -19.96 -9.33 18.39
CA ILE A 2 -18.96 -9.75 17.38
C ILE A 2 -18.41 -8.55 16.58
N ALA A 3 -19.29 -7.64 16.12
CA ALA A 3 -18.90 -6.44 15.39
C ALA A 3 -17.98 -5.52 16.19
N ALA A 4 -18.29 -5.30 17.47
CA ALA A 4 -17.45 -4.49 18.35
C ALA A 4 -16.07 -5.13 18.61
N ALA A 5 -16.03 -6.46 18.74
CA ALA A 5 -14.79 -7.21 18.88
C ALA A 5 -13.93 -7.11 17.60
N LEU A 6 -14.54 -7.25 16.42
CA LEU A 6 -13.85 -7.08 15.12
C LEU A 6 -13.29 -5.67 14.96
N MET A 7 -14.08 -4.63 15.31
CA MET A 7 -13.59 -3.25 15.30
C MET A 7 -12.40 -3.05 16.24
N ALA A 8 -12.50 -3.54 17.48
CA ALA A 8 -11.41 -3.41 18.44
C ALA A 8 -10.13 -4.09 17.95
N VAL A 9 -10.23 -5.32 17.42
CA VAL A 9 -9.10 -6.04 16.83
C VAL A 9 -8.52 -5.28 15.63
N SER A 10 -9.37 -4.76 14.75
CA SER A 10 -8.95 -4.00 13.55
C SER A 10 -8.22 -2.69 13.88
N VAL A 11 -8.51 -2.07 15.02
CA VAL A 11 -7.82 -0.86 15.50
C VAL A 11 -6.52 -1.21 16.23
N ILE A 12 -6.54 -2.27 17.03
CA ILE A 12 -5.39 -2.67 17.87
C ILE A 12 -4.27 -3.27 17.01
N LEU A 13 -4.59 -4.08 16.00
CA LEU A 13 -3.59 -4.74 15.15
C LEU A 13 -2.59 -3.77 14.49
N PRO A 14 -3.00 -2.67 13.85
CA PRO A 14 -2.08 -1.70 13.29
C PRO A 14 -1.26 -0.95 14.34
N LEU A 15 -1.81 -0.76 15.54
CA LEU A 15 -1.14 -0.04 16.64
C LEU A 15 -0.06 -0.88 17.33
N VAL A 16 -0.26 -2.19 17.39
CA VAL A 16 0.67 -3.15 18.03
C VAL A 16 1.67 -3.75 17.02
N GLY A 17 1.28 -3.78 15.73
CA GLY A 17 2.12 -4.27 14.64
C GLY A 17 3.08 -3.20 14.11
N ASN A 18 3.70 -3.48 12.96
CA ASN A 18 4.65 -2.58 12.30
C ASN A 18 4.00 -1.34 11.64
N GLY A 19 2.75 -1.01 11.98
CA GLY A 19 2.03 0.10 11.40
C GLY A 19 1.48 -0.21 10.00
N PHE A 20 1.24 0.85 9.21
CA PHE A 20 0.77 0.73 7.84
C PHE A 20 1.94 0.72 6.86
N ASN A 21 1.98 -0.28 5.98
CA ASN A 21 2.93 -0.33 4.87
C ASN A 21 2.45 0.61 3.75
N LEU A 22 2.89 1.86 3.81
CA LEU A 22 2.62 2.82 2.74
C LEU A 22 3.56 2.56 1.57
N GLY A 23 3.02 2.41 0.37
CA GLY A 23 3.80 2.27 -0.85
C GLY A 23 4.64 3.51 -1.18
N ILE A 24 5.61 3.34 -2.07
CA ILE A 24 6.47 4.45 -2.52
C ILE A 24 5.67 5.58 -3.18
N ASP A 25 4.49 5.28 -3.70
CA ASP A 25 3.56 6.28 -4.24
C ASP A 25 3.17 7.35 -3.21
N PHE A 26 3.19 7.02 -1.92
CA PHE A 26 2.85 7.93 -0.82
C PHE A 26 4.08 8.47 -0.08
N ARG A 27 5.13 7.65 0.05
CA ARG A 27 6.34 8.04 0.79
C ARG A 27 7.41 8.66 -0.10
N GLY A 28 7.36 8.37 -1.39
CA GLY A 28 8.50 8.51 -2.29
C GLY A 28 9.49 7.36 -2.11
N GLY A 29 10.37 7.17 -3.06
CA GLY A 29 11.39 6.13 -3.00
C GLY A 29 11.74 5.56 -4.36
N SER A 30 12.61 4.57 -4.35
CA SER A 30 13.05 3.82 -5.54
C SER A 30 12.36 2.46 -5.57
N GLU A 31 11.96 2.04 -6.76
CA GLU A 31 11.34 0.74 -7.02
C GLU A 31 12.09 0.01 -8.12
N PHE A 32 12.28 -1.27 -7.93
CA PHE A 32 12.78 -2.18 -8.95
C PHE A 32 11.76 -3.30 -9.16
N VAL A 33 11.42 -3.56 -10.42
CA VAL A 33 10.57 -4.68 -10.80
C VAL A 33 11.42 -5.64 -11.61
N VAL A 34 11.62 -6.84 -11.07
CA VAL A 34 12.33 -7.94 -11.70
C VAL A 34 11.31 -8.89 -12.31
N SER A 35 11.30 -9.00 -13.63
CA SER A 35 10.42 -9.91 -14.36
C SER A 35 11.20 -11.17 -14.77
N LYS A 36 10.49 -12.28 -14.98
CA LYS A 36 11.07 -13.59 -15.37
C LYS A 36 12.10 -14.13 -14.38
N ALA A 37 11.99 -13.76 -13.10
CA ALA A 37 12.87 -14.29 -12.07
C ALA A 37 12.77 -15.80 -11.98
N SER A 38 13.91 -16.48 -11.96
CA SER A 38 13.98 -17.94 -11.78
C SER A 38 13.61 -18.36 -10.35
N HIS A 39 13.80 -17.46 -9.39
CA HIS A 39 13.43 -17.61 -7.98
C HIS A 39 12.64 -16.39 -7.54
N THR A 40 11.64 -16.58 -6.68
CA THR A 40 10.76 -15.49 -6.25
C THR A 40 10.84 -15.24 -4.74
N GLU A 41 11.93 -15.66 -4.10
CA GLU A 41 12.11 -15.47 -2.66
C GLU A 41 12.38 -14.00 -2.32
N SER A 42 11.47 -13.39 -1.58
CA SER A 42 11.59 -12.00 -1.12
C SER A 42 12.80 -11.79 -0.20
N SER A 43 13.15 -12.78 0.61
CA SER A 43 14.31 -12.75 1.51
C SER A 43 15.63 -12.58 0.77
N THR A 44 15.76 -13.17 -0.41
CA THR A 44 16.93 -13.03 -1.27
C THR A 44 17.08 -11.59 -1.76
N GLY A 45 16.00 -10.98 -2.23
CA GLY A 45 16.01 -9.59 -2.69
C GLY A 45 16.36 -8.60 -1.58
N GLU A 46 15.77 -8.76 -0.38
CA GLU A 46 16.08 -7.89 0.77
C GLU A 46 17.55 -7.97 1.17
N LYS A 47 18.12 -9.18 1.21
CA LYS A 47 19.52 -9.40 1.53
C LYS A 47 20.44 -8.72 0.53
N ILE A 48 20.17 -8.88 -0.76
CA ILE A 48 20.96 -8.30 -1.84
C ILE A 48 20.94 -6.78 -1.78
N VAL A 49 19.77 -6.17 -1.58
CA VAL A 49 19.68 -4.71 -1.47
C VAL A 49 20.47 -4.22 -0.28
N LYS A 50 20.34 -4.83 0.90
CA LYS A 50 21.08 -4.46 2.12
C LYS A 50 22.59 -4.66 2.01
N GLU A 51 23.03 -5.68 1.27
CA GLU A 51 24.47 -5.92 1.03
C GLU A 51 25.09 -4.88 0.09
N ASN A 52 24.33 -4.42 -0.92
CA ASN A 52 24.84 -3.45 -1.91
C ASN A 52 24.63 -2.00 -1.49
N VAL A 53 23.62 -1.71 -0.68
CA VAL A 53 23.31 -0.38 -0.14
C VAL A 53 22.92 -0.53 1.32
N PRO A 54 23.89 -0.57 2.25
CA PRO A 54 23.62 -0.74 3.68
C PRO A 54 22.78 0.40 4.29
N ASP A 55 22.84 1.58 3.71
CA ASP A 55 22.11 2.77 4.14
C ASP A 55 20.68 2.83 3.59
N ALA A 56 20.27 1.89 2.73
CA ALA A 56 18.90 1.82 2.24
C ALA A 56 17.96 1.47 3.40
N SER A 57 17.04 2.38 3.70
CA SER A 57 15.98 2.16 4.67
C SER A 57 14.69 1.70 3.98
N ASP A 58 13.78 1.13 4.77
CA ASP A 58 12.44 0.72 4.31
C ASP A 58 12.47 -0.24 3.12
N VAL A 59 13.41 -1.20 3.14
CA VAL A 59 13.53 -2.20 2.09
C VAL A 59 12.39 -3.21 2.23
N HIS A 60 11.49 -3.22 1.25
CA HIS A 60 10.39 -4.17 1.14
C HIS A 60 10.47 -4.90 -0.19
N VAL A 61 10.57 -6.22 -0.13
CA VAL A 61 10.56 -7.07 -1.32
C VAL A 61 9.31 -7.93 -1.32
N THR A 62 8.49 -7.77 -2.35
CA THR A 62 7.21 -8.48 -2.49
C THR A 62 7.14 -9.23 -3.81
N HIS A 63 6.49 -10.36 -3.78
CA HIS A 63 6.16 -11.14 -4.96
C HIS A 63 4.79 -10.67 -5.49
N ILE A 64 4.74 -10.11 -6.70
CA ILE A 64 3.51 -9.53 -7.25
C ILE A 64 2.83 -10.40 -8.31
N ALA A 65 3.59 -11.27 -8.98
CA ALA A 65 3.06 -12.19 -9.98
C ALA A 65 4.04 -13.38 -10.16
N PRO A 66 3.63 -14.51 -10.73
CA PRO A 66 4.52 -15.60 -11.05
C PRO A 66 5.76 -15.13 -11.84
N GLY A 67 6.95 -15.33 -11.27
CA GLY A 67 8.20 -14.87 -11.86
C GLY A 67 8.44 -13.37 -11.79
N THR A 68 7.69 -12.61 -10.98
CA THR A 68 7.86 -11.16 -10.86
C THR A 68 8.02 -10.76 -9.40
N VAL A 69 9.15 -10.12 -9.12
CA VAL A 69 9.51 -9.63 -7.78
C VAL A 69 9.62 -8.10 -7.84
N ARG A 70 9.04 -7.43 -6.85
CA ARG A 70 9.12 -5.99 -6.66
C ARG A 70 9.96 -5.68 -5.42
N ALA A 71 10.97 -4.87 -5.56
CA ALA A 71 11.77 -4.35 -4.46
C ALA A 71 11.58 -2.84 -4.36
N GLN A 72 11.15 -2.37 -3.19
CA GLN A 72 10.94 -0.96 -2.89
C GLN A 72 11.82 -0.55 -1.72
N MET A 73 12.32 0.67 -1.75
CA MET A 73 13.22 1.19 -0.72
C MET A 73 13.24 2.72 -0.73
N SER A 74 13.90 3.31 0.26
CA SER A 74 14.18 4.74 0.28
C SER A 74 14.89 5.20 -0.99
N LYS A 75 14.91 6.52 -1.22
CA LYS A 75 15.57 7.12 -2.38
C LYS A 75 17.03 6.68 -2.46
N LEU A 76 17.40 6.18 -3.62
CA LEU A 76 18.78 5.85 -3.98
C LEU A 76 19.38 6.94 -4.87
N SER A 77 20.70 7.08 -4.84
CA SER A 77 21.45 7.82 -5.83
C SER A 77 21.51 7.08 -7.17
N ASP A 78 21.90 7.75 -8.23
CA ASP A 78 22.03 7.14 -9.57
C ASP A 78 23.05 5.98 -9.57
N GLU A 79 24.14 6.12 -8.82
CA GLU A 79 25.16 5.07 -8.69
C GLU A 79 24.63 3.84 -7.93
N GLU A 80 23.91 4.07 -6.83
CA GLU A 80 23.30 2.99 -6.04
C GLU A 80 22.21 2.29 -6.84
N THR A 81 21.42 3.04 -7.61
CA THR A 81 20.40 2.48 -8.50
C THR A 81 21.00 1.50 -9.50
N LEU A 82 22.13 1.87 -10.13
CA LEU A 82 22.84 0.99 -11.05
C LEU A 82 23.42 -0.26 -10.35
N LYS A 83 23.99 -0.09 -9.15
CA LYS A 83 24.51 -1.21 -8.35
C LYS A 83 23.41 -2.20 -7.98
N VAL A 84 22.28 -1.70 -7.45
CA VAL A 84 21.15 -2.53 -7.05
C VAL A 84 20.55 -3.22 -8.28
N LYS A 85 20.36 -2.50 -9.39
CA LYS A 85 19.86 -3.06 -10.65
C LYS A 85 20.71 -4.26 -11.08
N LYS A 86 22.03 -4.10 -11.12
CA LYS A 86 22.95 -5.16 -11.51
C LYS A 86 22.96 -6.33 -10.53
N ALA A 87 22.96 -6.04 -9.23
CA ALA A 87 22.91 -7.07 -8.20
C ALA A 87 21.62 -7.91 -8.27
N LEU A 88 20.49 -7.29 -8.54
CA LEU A 88 19.21 -7.99 -8.75
C LEU A 88 19.21 -8.83 -10.03
N GLN A 89 19.83 -8.33 -11.12
CA GLN A 89 20.00 -9.11 -12.36
C GLN A 89 20.79 -10.39 -12.11
N ASP A 90 21.95 -10.27 -11.47
CA ASP A 90 22.85 -11.39 -11.21
C ASP A 90 22.19 -12.42 -10.26
N ALA A 91 21.48 -11.93 -9.25
CA ALA A 91 20.87 -12.79 -8.24
C ALA A 91 19.63 -13.56 -8.74
N TYR A 92 18.81 -12.91 -9.54
CA TYR A 92 17.61 -13.54 -10.10
C TYR A 92 17.84 -14.20 -11.47
N GLY A 93 19.06 -14.09 -12.01
CA GLY A 93 19.44 -14.71 -13.27
C GLY A 93 18.67 -14.16 -14.47
N VAL A 94 18.41 -12.85 -14.50
CA VAL A 94 17.60 -12.18 -15.51
C VAL A 94 18.42 -11.21 -16.36
N SER A 95 17.90 -10.86 -17.54
CA SER A 95 18.56 -9.89 -18.40
C SER A 95 18.35 -8.44 -17.94
N GLU A 96 19.15 -7.52 -18.45
CA GLU A 96 19.03 -6.10 -18.11
C GLU A 96 17.65 -5.53 -18.43
N ASN A 97 17.01 -6.00 -19.48
CA ASN A 97 15.69 -5.56 -19.90
C ASN A 97 14.56 -6.10 -19.02
N ASP A 98 14.83 -7.14 -18.23
CA ASP A 98 13.87 -7.74 -17.33
C ASP A 98 13.86 -7.07 -15.93
N VAL A 99 14.77 -6.12 -15.68
CA VAL A 99 14.81 -5.30 -14.47
C VAL A 99 14.49 -3.85 -14.81
N THR A 100 13.33 -3.41 -14.40
CA THR A 100 12.88 -2.02 -14.54
C THR A 100 13.12 -1.28 -13.22
N SER A 101 13.66 -0.08 -13.29
CA SER A 101 13.79 0.82 -12.14
C SER A 101 12.90 2.04 -12.33
N SER A 102 12.21 2.45 -11.28
CA SER A 102 11.44 3.68 -11.24
C SER A 102 11.72 4.45 -9.94
N TYR A 103 11.51 5.75 -9.99
CA TYR A 103 11.70 6.63 -8.84
C TYR A 103 10.49 7.53 -8.67
N VAL A 104 9.99 7.59 -7.44
CA VAL A 104 8.89 8.48 -7.04
C VAL A 104 9.46 9.56 -6.12
N GLY A 105 9.35 10.82 -6.54
CA GLY A 105 9.80 11.93 -5.72
C GLY A 105 8.93 12.12 -4.47
N PRO A 106 9.51 12.56 -3.32
CA PRO A 106 8.75 12.76 -2.08
C PRO A 106 7.62 13.79 -2.20
N THR A 107 7.81 14.82 -3.02
CA THR A 107 6.79 15.85 -3.29
C THR A 107 5.57 15.27 -3.98
N TRP A 108 5.80 14.39 -4.97
CA TRP A 108 4.72 13.71 -5.68
C TRP A 108 3.94 12.78 -4.73
N GLY A 109 4.65 12.01 -3.89
CA GLY A 109 4.02 11.16 -2.89
C GLY A 109 3.16 11.96 -1.90
N ALA A 110 3.64 13.13 -1.45
CA ALA A 110 2.87 14.02 -0.58
C ALA A 110 1.61 14.57 -1.26
N ASP A 111 1.69 14.93 -2.55
CA ASP A 111 0.56 15.43 -3.31
C ASP A 111 -0.49 14.33 -3.54
N VAL A 112 -0.06 13.11 -3.87
CA VAL A 112 -0.95 11.95 -4.02
C VAL A 112 -1.65 11.63 -2.70
N THR A 113 -0.92 11.63 -1.59
CA THR A 113 -1.48 11.41 -0.24
C THR A 113 -2.55 12.45 0.08
N ARG A 114 -2.26 13.73 -0.17
CA ARG A 114 -3.19 14.82 0.06
C ARG A 114 -4.46 14.68 -0.80
N GLN A 115 -4.31 14.36 -2.09
CA GLN A 115 -5.44 14.16 -2.99
C GLN A 115 -6.29 12.95 -2.58
N ALA A 116 -5.65 11.84 -2.19
CA ALA A 116 -6.34 10.64 -1.71
C ALA A 116 -7.17 10.92 -0.46
N LEU A 117 -6.60 11.66 0.53
CA LEU A 117 -7.32 12.06 1.74
C LEU A 117 -8.50 12.99 1.43
N TRP A 118 -8.29 13.98 0.58
CA TRP A 118 -9.37 14.88 0.17
C TRP A 118 -10.47 14.14 -0.61
N GLY A 119 -10.09 13.21 -1.49
CA GLY A 119 -11.02 12.36 -2.21
C GLY A 119 -11.87 11.49 -1.28
N LEU A 120 -11.24 10.89 -0.25
CA LEU A 120 -11.94 10.10 0.75
C LEU A 120 -12.92 10.96 1.57
N VAL A 121 -12.49 12.13 2.04
CA VAL A 121 -13.34 13.07 2.79
C VAL A 121 -14.52 13.53 1.94
N ALA A 122 -14.27 13.93 0.69
CA ALA A 122 -15.31 14.34 -0.23
C ALA A 122 -16.30 13.18 -0.48
N PHE A 123 -15.83 11.96 -0.72
CA PHE A 123 -16.68 10.79 -0.90
C PHE A 123 -17.58 10.55 0.32
N VAL A 124 -17.03 10.58 1.53
CA VAL A 124 -17.84 10.40 2.76
C VAL A 124 -18.89 11.49 2.89
N ILE A 125 -18.53 12.76 2.65
CA ILE A 125 -19.49 13.86 2.70
C ILE A 125 -20.62 13.69 1.68
N PHE A 126 -20.29 13.34 0.43
CA PHE A 126 -21.32 13.10 -0.61
C PHE A 126 -22.19 11.90 -0.26
N ALA A 127 -21.61 10.83 0.28
CA ALA A 127 -22.37 9.67 0.75
C ALA A 127 -23.34 10.06 1.88
N LEU A 128 -22.89 10.86 2.86
CA LEU A 128 -23.71 11.34 3.97
C LEU A 128 -24.88 12.20 3.47
N ILE A 129 -24.61 13.15 2.57
CA ILE A 129 -25.64 14.02 1.97
C ILE A 129 -26.65 13.17 1.18
N GLY A 130 -26.17 12.27 0.34
CA GLY A 130 -27.00 11.36 -0.46
C GLY A 130 -27.90 10.50 0.42
N MET A 131 -27.36 9.88 1.48
CA MET A 131 -28.14 9.07 2.43
C MET A 131 -29.15 9.92 3.21
N ALA A 132 -28.76 11.12 3.67
CA ALA A 132 -29.67 12.01 4.39
C ALA A 132 -30.86 12.44 3.52
N PHE A 133 -30.63 12.66 2.22
CA PHE A 133 -31.65 13.02 1.26
C PHE A 133 -32.58 11.84 0.91
N TYR A 134 -31.98 10.65 0.75
CA TYR A 134 -32.73 9.44 0.38
C TYR A 134 -33.59 8.90 1.51
N PHE A 135 -33.04 8.76 2.70
CA PHE A 135 -33.73 8.06 3.80
C PHE A 135 -34.76 8.90 4.56
N ARG A 136 -34.76 10.20 4.41
CA ARG A 136 -35.77 11.09 5.04
C ARG A 136 -35.97 10.89 6.57
N THR A 137 -35.34 9.88 7.17
CA THR A 137 -35.39 9.50 8.58
C THR A 137 -33.97 9.52 9.18
N TRP A 138 -33.77 10.38 10.15
CA TRP A 138 -32.50 10.55 10.85
C TRP A 138 -31.91 9.21 11.39
N LYS A 139 -32.77 8.34 11.92
CA LYS A 139 -32.35 7.05 12.49
C LYS A 139 -31.71 6.11 11.45
N MET A 140 -32.27 6.04 10.25
CA MET A 140 -31.73 5.20 9.17
C MET A 140 -30.40 5.74 8.64
N SER A 141 -30.30 7.07 8.49
CA SER A 141 -29.04 7.69 8.09
C SER A 141 -27.89 7.41 9.08
N VAL A 142 -28.17 7.51 10.39
CA VAL A 142 -27.16 7.19 11.42
C VAL A 142 -26.74 5.72 11.37
N ALA A 143 -27.70 4.80 11.17
CA ALA A 143 -27.39 3.37 11.06
C ALA A 143 -26.52 3.06 9.83
N SER A 144 -26.81 3.69 8.69
CA SER A 144 -26.01 3.52 7.47
C SER A 144 -24.60 4.09 7.63
N ILE A 145 -24.46 5.25 8.29
CA ILE A 145 -23.15 5.85 8.60
C ILE A 145 -22.32 4.91 9.51
N ALA A 146 -22.98 4.33 10.52
CA ALA A 146 -22.32 3.39 11.43
C ALA A 146 -21.86 2.13 10.67
N GLY A 147 -22.66 1.63 9.72
CA GLY A 147 -22.29 0.52 8.84
C GLY A 147 -21.09 0.85 7.97
N LEU A 148 -21.12 2.01 7.31
CA LEU A 148 -20.01 2.49 6.48
C LEU A 148 -18.72 2.64 7.31
N PHE A 149 -18.81 3.24 8.49
CA PHE A 149 -17.67 3.37 9.40
C PHE A 149 -17.13 2.01 9.84
N PHE A 150 -18.01 1.06 10.14
CA PHE A 150 -17.64 -0.31 10.47
C PHE A 150 -16.87 -0.97 9.31
N THR A 151 -17.39 -0.88 8.09
CA THR A 151 -16.74 -1.43 6.90
C THR A 151 -15.33 -0.83 6.70
N VAL A 152 -15.19 0.51 6.84
CA VAL A 152 -13.90 1.19 6.75
C VAL A 152 -12.91 0.62 7.76
N VAL A 153 -13.27 0.61 9.04
CA VAL A 153 -12.37 0.19 10.13
C VAL A 153 -11.96 -1.27 9.97
N VAL A 154 -12.89 -2.15 9.64
CA VAL A 154 -12.61 -3.58 9.48
C VAL A 154 -11.72 -3.82 8.25
N THR A 155 -12.00 -3.18 7.12
CA THR A 155 -11.20 -3.34 5.90
C THR A 155 -9.78 -2.84 6.09
N VAL A 156 -9.61 -1.66 6.70
CA VAL A 156 -8.28 -1.10 7.02
C VAL A 156 -7.53 -2.00 8.00
N GLY A 157 -8.23 -2.54 9.01
CA GLY A 157 -7.64 -3.47 9.97
C GLY A 157 -7.16 -4.77 9.34
N ILE A 158 -7.96 -5.36 8.43
CA ILE A 158 -7.56 -6.56 7.68
C ILE A 158 -6.35 -6.27 6.80
N TYR A 159 -6.35 -5.13 6.11
CA TYR A 159 -5.24 -4.71 5.25
C TYR A 159 -3.92 -4.60 6.04
N ALA A 160 -3.98 -3.97 7.21
CA ALA A 160 -2.84 -3.83 8.11
C ALA A 160 -2.39 -5.17 8.71
N ALA A 161 -3.35 -6.03 9.09
CA ALA A 161 -3.07 -7.35 9.67
C ALA A 161 -2.37 -8.30 8.67
N LEU A 162 -2.73 -8.22 7.40
CA LEU A 162 -2.13 -9.01 6.33
C LEU A 162 -0.81 -8.38 5.81
N GLY A 163 -0.43 -7.20 6.31
CA GLY A 163 0.77 -6.49 5.89
C GLY A 163 0.73 -6.02 4.44
N PHE A 164 -0.47 -5.86 3.86
CA PHE A 164 -0.61 -5.39 2.49
C PHE A 164 -0.14 -3.95 2.35
N GLU A 165 0.49 -3.68 1.22
CA GLU A 165 0.97 -2.36 0.87
C GLU A 165 -0.19 -1.45 0.45
N ILE A 166 -0.28 -0.27 1.05
CA ILE A 166 -1.26 0.75 0.68
C ILE A 166 -0.72 1.51 -0.54
N THR A 167 -1.35 1.29 -1.67
CA THR A 167 -1.05 1.95 -2.95
C THR A 167 -2.26 2.77 -3.40
N PRO A 168 -2.13 3.70 -4.37
CA PRO A 168 -3.28 4.40 -4.96
C PRO A 168 -4.34 3.45 -5.52
N SER A 169 -3.93 2.34 -6.13
CA SER A 169 -4.84 1.29 -6.61
C SER A 169 -5.60 0.60 -5.47
N ALA A 170 -4.94 0.37 -4.32
CA ALA A 170 -5.60 -0.14 -3.12
C ALA A 170 -6.68 0.82 -2.61
N ILE A 171 -6.43 2.13 -2.63
CA ILE A 171 -7.42 3.15 -2.25
C ILE A 171 -8.63 3.13 -3.20
N ILE A 172 -8.41 3.00 -4.51
CA ILE A 172 -9.51 2.87 -5.49
C ILE A 172 -10.35 1.62 -5.18
N GLY A 173 -9.71 0.48 -4.92
CA GLY A 173 -10.39 -0.74 -4.49
C GLY A 173 -11.19 -0.55 -3.20
N PHE A 174 -10.62 0.18 -2.25
CA PHE A 174 -11.26 0.53 -0.99
C PHE A 174 -12.50 1.41 -1.18
N LEU A 175 -12.41 2.44 -2.03
CA LEU A 175 -13.56 3.28 -2.38
C LEU A 175 -14.66 2.46 -3.08
N THR A 176 -14.28 1.46 -3.88
CA THR A 176 -15.24 0.54 -4.50
C THR A 176 -15.99 -0.28 -3.45
N ILE A 177 -15.29 -0.84 -2.45
CA ILE A 177 -15.92 -1.56 -1.34
C ILE A 177 -16.88 -0.64 -0.58
N LEU A 178 -16.49 0.62 -0.33
CA LEU A 178 -17.34 1.61 0.33
C LEU A 178 -18.60 1.94 -0.47
N SER A 179 -18.53 1.89 -1.81
CA SER A 179 -19.69 2.16 -2.67
C SER A 179 -20.78 1.09 -2.54
N TYR A 180 -20.40 -0.13 -2.12
CA TYR A 180 -21.33 -1.24 -1.92
C TYR A 180 -21.85 -1.36 -0.48
N SER A 181 -21.28 -0.64 0.46
CA SER A 181 -21.65 -0.66 1.87
C SER A 181 -22.75 0.34 2.20
#